data_6b8cbe85a9af482787ff750fbb5f0b61
#
_entry.id   6b8cbe85a9af482787ff750fbb5f0b61
#
_cell.length_a   1.000
_cell.length_b   1.000
_cell.length_c   1.000
_cell.angle_alpha   90.00
_cell.angle_beta   90.00
_cell.angle_gamma   90.00
#
_symmetry.space_group_name_H-M   'P 1'
#
loop_
_entity.id
_entity.type
_entity.pdbx_description
1 polymer ?
#
loop_
_entity_poly.entity_id
_entity_poly.type
_entity_poly.pdbx_seq_one_letter_code
_entity_poly.pdbx_strand_id
1 'polypeptide(L)'
;MNRKIKDAITLGIAAAFVLMFALWSICKSDDAVSESERRPLKQFPTLNVEEVLSGRFQSNFESYTLDQFPLRDELRTLKALSVRDLFGEKDNNGIYVADGYAAKLDDTIHEDSLDHAADRFRYVYETYLKDTGVNVYLSVIPDKNYFLAAENGYPVMDYEKFFALMRQKVDFADYIDLTGTLSLSSYYRTDLHWRQEMLAPTAKALADAMGVSLTVDFTEVTLDTPFYGVYRGQSALPMEPDRLAYLTNDIIGSCRVYDYESGAYLPVYTLEKADGSDPYEIFLSGPKSLLRIENPNAQAERKLLVFRDSFAASLLPLLAEGYSEITLADIRYLSPSMLGKFIDFTAQDVLFLYSASVLNDSATIK
;
A
#
# COMPACT_ATOMS: atom_id res chain seq x y z
N MET A 1 -57.39 4.07 14.81
CA MET A 1 -56.87 5.18 13.99
C MET A 1 -57.24 4.89 12.51
N ASN A 2 -57.88 5.81 11.84
CA ASN A 2 -58.33 5.64 10.44
C ASN A 2 -57.11 5.39 9.54
N ARG A 3 -57.24 4.42 8.58
CA ARG A 3 -56.14 4.05 7.66
C ARG A 3 -55.52 5.24 6.93
N LYS A 4 -56.37 6.18 6.46
CA LYS A 4 -55.93 7.43 5.83
C LYS A 4 -55.04 8.30 6.74
N ILE A 5 -55.32 8.32 8.05
CA ILE A 5 -54.54 9.09 9.02
C ILE A 5 -53.20 8.40 9.25
N LYS A 6 -53.14 7.06 9.34
CA LYS A 6 -51.90 6.30 9.43
C LYS A 6 -51.02 6.54 8.23
N ASP A 7 -51.61 6.42 7.03
CA ASP A 7 -50.88 6.59 5.77
C ASP A 7 -50.33 8.03 5.64
N ALA A 8 -51.12 9.04 6.03
CA ALA A 8 -50.66 10.45 6.03
C ALA A 8 -49.51 10.70 7.03
N ILE A 9 -49.61 10.11 8.23
CA ILE A 9 -48.52 10.23 9.24
C ILE A 9 -47.26 9.54 8.72
N THR A 10 -47.37 8.32 8.17
CA THR A 10 -46.21 7.58 7.62
C THR A 10 -45.57 8.39 6.48
N LEU A 11 -46.36 8.92 5.56
CA LEU A 11 -45.86 9.75 4.47
C LEU A 11 -45.19 11.05 4.99
N GLY A 12 -45.79 11.68 6.00
CA GLY A 12 -45.27 12.89 6.62
C GLY A 12 -43.89 12.62 7.30
N ILE A 13 -43.77 11.53 8.05
CA ILE A 13 -42.52 11.12 8.67
C ILE A 13 -41.45 10.81 7.62
N ALA A 14 -41.78 10.04 6.58
CA ALA A 14 -40.87 9.73 5.49
C ALA A 14 -40.39 11.00 4.75
N ALA A 15 -41.34 11.90 4.43
CA ALA A 15 -41.01 13.18 3.79
C ALA A 15 -40.11 14.05 4.68
N ALA A 16 -40.44 14.16 5.98
CA ALA A 16 -39.62 14.92 6.93
C ALA A 16 -38.20 14.34 7.05
N PHE A 17 -38.07 13.02 7.06
CA PHE A 17 -36.75 12.33 7.08
C PHE A 17 -35.91 12.67 5.84
N VAL A 18 -36.48 12.53 4.65
CA VAL A 18 -35.79 12.86 3.38
C VAL A 18 -35.42 14.35 3.32
N LEU A 19 -36.33 15.25 3.70
CA LEU A 19 -36.07 16.68 3.72
C LEU A 19 -34.99 17.09 4.72
N MET A 20 -34.97 16.45 5.88
CA MET A 20 -33.94 16.69 6.90
C MET A 20 -32.53 16.40 6.35
N PHE A 21 -32.32 15.22 5.74
CA PHE A 21 -31.02 14.86 5.16
C PHE A 21 -30.67 15.72 3.95
N ALA A 22 -31.65 16.07 3.11
CA ALA A 22 -31.45 16.98 1.96
C ALA A 22 -30.98 18.37 2.42
N LEU A 23 -31.66 18.95 3.42
CA LEU A 23 -31.28 20.25 3.98
C LEU A 23 -29.90 20.17 4.68
N TRP A 24 -29.64 19.09 5.41
CA TRP A 24 -28.35 18.91 6.04
C TRP A 24 -27.22 18.80 5.02
N SER A 25 -27.38 18.00 3.92
CA SER A 25 -26.42 17.93 2.81
C SER A 25 -26.16 19.29 2.16
N ILE A 26 -27.16 20.15 2.04
CA ILE A 26 -26.99 21.49 1.46
C ILE A 26 -26.29 22.47 2.41
N CYS A 27 -26.52 22.32 3.72
CA CYS A 27 -25.99 23.25 4.73
C CYS A 27 -24.60 22.84 5.26
N LYS A 28 -24.22 21.56 5.12
CA LYS A 28 -22.92 21.05 5.53
C LYS A 28 -21.83 21.58 4.58
N SER A 29 -20.67 21.96 5.13
CA SER A 29 -19.49 22.22 4.30
C SER A 29 -18.95 20.92 3.71
N ASP A 30 -18.43 21.00 2.48
CA ASP A 30 -17.83 19.86 1.81
C ASP A 30 -16.50 19.48 2.45
N ASP A 31 -16.26 18.17 2.61
CA ASP A 31 -15.00 17.61 3.02
C ASP A 31 -14.12 17.35 1.78
N ALA A 32 -12.84 17.72 1.85
CA ALA A 32 -11.92 17.54 0.74
C ALA A 32 -11.43 16.09 0.60
N VAL A 33 -11.27 15.39 1.74
CA VAL A 33 -10.66 14.05 1.83
C VAL A 33 -11.46 13.19 2.80
N SER A 34 -11.59 11.92 2.48
CA SER A 34 -12.01 10.89 3.45
C SER A 34 -10.77 10.39 4.19
N GLU A 35 -10.70 10.65 5.47
CA GLU A 35 -9.59 10.13 6.29
C GLU A 35 -9.70 8.60 6.48
N SER A 36 -10.91 8.07 6.59
CA SER A 36 -11.14 6.64 6.73
C SER A 36 -10.74 5.84 5.49
N GLU A 37 -11.01 6.35 4.28
CA GLU A 37 -10.67 5.70 3.01
C GLU A 37 -9.33 6.20 2.41
N ARG A 38 -8.71 7.24 2.99
CA ARG A 38 -7.46 7.86 2.53
C ARG A 38 -7.52 8.26 1.05
N ARG A 39 -8.64 8.89 0.64
CA ARG A 39 -8.84 9.36 -0.73
C ARG A 39 -9.51 10.73 -0.80
N PRO A 40 -9.28 11.49 -1.88
CA PRO A 40 -10.05 12.69 -2.15
C PRO A 40 -11.54 12.36 -2.30
N LEU A 41 -12.39 13.20 -1.73
CA LEU A 41 -13.83 13.15 -1.93
C LEU A 41 -14.23 14.01 -3.13
N LYS A 42 -15.26 13.57 -3.86
CA LYS A 42 -15.80 14.32 -4.99
C LYS A 42 -16.32 15.67 -4.51
N GLN A 43 -15.91 16.69 -5.22
CA GLN A 43 -16.39 18.06 -5.00
C GLN A 43 -17.53 18.37 -5.96
N PHE A 44 -18.28 19.44 -5.68
CA PHE A 44 -19.41 19.84 -6.53
C PHE A 44 -18.97 20.02 -7.98
N PRO A 45 -19.60 19.34 -8.95
CA PRO A 45 -19.17 19.35 -10.33
C PRO A 45 -19.39 20.69 -11.02
N THR A 46 -18.51 21.03 -11.96
CA THR A 46 -18.66 22.22 -12.78
C THR A 46 -19.90 22.10 -13.68
N LEU A 47 -20.78 23.09 -13.59
CA LEU A 47 -21.96 23.13 -14.43
C LEU A 47 -21.64 23.80 -15.77
N ASN A 48 -21.60 23.03 -16.85
CA ASN A 48 -21.52 23.54 -18.21
C ASN A 48 -22.39 22.71 -19.17
N VAL A 49 -22.71 23.28 -20.32
CA VAL A 49 -23.66 22.68 -21.28
C VAL A 49 -23.15 21.34 -21.84
N GLU A 50 -21.88 21.23 -22.10
CA GLU A 50 -21.29 19.99 -22.65
C GLU A 50 -21.37 18.82 -21.64
N GLU A 51 -21.02 19.06 -20.36
CA GLU A 51 -21.12 18.05 -19.31
C GLU A 51 -22.57 17.63 -19.02
N VAL A 52 -23.52 18.57 -19.09
CA VAL A 52 -24.93 18.24 -18.92
C VAL A 52 -25.47 17.41 -20.10
N LEU A 53 -25.15 17.79 -21.34
CA LEU A 53 -25.62 17.06 -22.53
C LEU A 53 -24.94 15.67 -22.67
N SER A 54 -23.70 15.51 -22.21
CA SER A 54 -23.00 14.22 -22.23
C SER A 54 -23.39 13.29 -21.06
N GLY A 55 -24.18 13.76 -20.08
CA GLY A 55 -24.50 13.01 -18.86
C GLY A 55 -23.39 12.99 -17.80
N ARG A 56 -22.22 13.57 -18.07
CA ARG A 56 -21.10 13.61 -17.11
C ARG A 56 -21.44 14.41 -15.85
N PHE A 57 -22.17 15.53 -16.01
CA PHE A 57 -22.59 16.30 -14.85
C PHE A 57 -23.44 15.46 -13.89
N GLN A 58 -24.41 14.71 -14.40
CA GLN A 58 -25.31 13.89 -13.59
C GLN A 58 -24.53 12.81 -12.84
N SER A 59 -23.62 12.11 -13.51
CA SER A 59 -22.79 11.07 -12.89
C SER A 59 -21.83 11.65 -11.84
N ASN A 60 -21.21 12.80 -12.12
CA ASN A 60 -20.34 13.49 -11.17
C ASN A 60 -21.11 14.03 -9.96
N PHE A 61 -22.34 14.54 -10.20
CA PHE A 61 -23.20 15.02 -9.12
C PHE A 61 -23.69 13.89 -8.22
N GLU A 62 -24.04 12.74 -8.78
CA GLU A 62 -24.36 11.54 -8.00
C GLU A 62 -23.17 11.13 -7.12
N SER A 63 -21.98 11.03 -7.69
CA SER A 63 -20.76 10.73 -6.95
C SER A 63 -20.46 11.75 -5.84
N TYR A 64 -20.65 13.04 -6.13
CA TYR A 64 -20.54 14.12 -5.14
C TYR A 64 -21.51 13.94 -3.99
N THR A 65 -22.81 13.70 -4.28
CA THR A 65 -23.82 13.55 -3.23
C THR A 65 -23.58 12.32 -2.35
N LEU A 66 -23.03 11.24 -2.90
CA LEU A 66 -22.63 10.06 -2.13
C LEU A 66 -21.42 10.34 -1.24
N ASP A 67 -20.43 11.05 -1.76
CA ASP A 67 -19.20 11.36 -1.03
C ASP A 67 -19.42 12.42 0.08
N GLN A 68 -20.33 13.37 -0.13
CA GLN A 68 -20.61 14.46 0.81
C GLN A 68 -21.84 14.19 1.69
N PHE A 69 -22.40 12.97 1.65
CA PHE A 69 -23.59 12.65 2.42
C PHE A 69 -23.34 12.76 3.94
N PRO A 70 -24.24 13.41 4.71
CA PRO A 70 -24.11 13.46 6.15
C PRO A 70 -24.06 12.07 6.79
N LEU A 71 -23.22 11.90 7.80
CA LEU A 71 -23.00 10.61 8.50
C LEU A 71 -22.53 9.50 7.53
N ARG A 72 -21.76 9.86 6.50
CA ARG A 72 -21.32 8.93 5.46
C ARG A 72 -20.60 7.72 6.06
N ASP A 73 -19.63 7.91 6.95
CA ASP A 73 -18.83 6.83 7.51
C ASP A 73 -19.64 5.93 8.45
N GLU A 74 -20.56 6.50 9.23
CA GLU A 74 -21.50 5.75 10.07
C GLU A 74 -22.45 4.89 9.23
N LEU A 75 -22.95 5.43 8.12
CA LEU A 75 -23.84 4.69 7.20
C LEU A 75 -23.09 3.61 6.43
N ARG A 76 -21.82 3.85 6.08
CA ARG A 76 -20.96 2.82 5.49
C ARG A 76 -20.71 1.67 6.48
N THR A 77 -20.46 2.00 7.76
CA THR A 77 -20.31 1.01 8.82
C THR A 77 -21.62 0.24 9.05
N LEU A 78 -22.77 0.92 9.09
CA LEU A 78 -24.08 0.27 9.20
C LEU A 78 -24.34 -0.68 8.02
N LYS A 79 -24.03 -0.25 6.79
CA LYS A 79 -24.09 -1.11 5.59
C LYS A 79 -23.20 -2.32 5.76
N ALA A 80 -21.92 -2.14 6.14
CA ALA A 80 -20.95 -3.22 6.27
C ALA A 80 -21.39 -4.27 7.31
N LEU A 81 -21.89 -3.82 8.46
CA LEU A 81 -22.45 -4.71 9.49
C LEU A 81 -23.70 -5.44 8.99
N SER A 82 -24.58 -4.76 8.26
CA SER A 82 -25.79 -5.38 7.68
C SER A 82 -25.41 -6.44 6.65
N VAL A 83 -24.45 -6.16 5.78
CA VAL A 83 -23.95 -7.08 4.75
C VAL A 83 -23.37 -8.34 5.40
N ARG A 84 -22.53 -8.18 6.43
CA ARG A 84 -21.89 -9.30 7.13
C ARG A 84 -22.89 -10.07 8.03
N ASP A 85 -23.60 -9.35 8.93
CA ASP A 85 -24.31 -9.99 10.06
C ASP A 85 -25.77 -10.36 9.69
N LEU A 86 -26.40 -9.64 8.75
CA LEU A 86 -27.79 -9.90 8.35
C LEU A 86 -27.87 -10.71 7.04
N PHE A 87 -27.04 -10.37 6.05
CA PHE A 87 -27.08 -11.06 4.75
C PHE A 87 -26.05 -12.20 4.66
N GLY A 88 -25.10 -12.31 5.60
CA GLY A 88 -24.14 -13.40 5.67
C GLY A 88 -23.07 -13.35 4.55
N GLU A 89 -22.88 -12.17 3.94
CA GLU A 89 -21.82 -12.01 2.94
C GLU A 89 -20.44 -12.09 3.61
N LYS A 90 -19.49 -12.68 2.90
CA LYS A 90 -18.15 -12.91 3.43
C LYS A 90 -17.23 -11.69 3.38
N ASP A 91 -17.54 -10.71 2.54
CA ASP A 91 -16.76 -9.49 2.39
C ASP A 91 -17.65 -8.24 2.28
N ASN A 92 -17.04 -7.05 2.43
CA ASN A 92 -17.65 -5.78 2.05
C ASN A 92 -16.64 -4.97 1.23
N ASN A 93 -17.03 -4.58 0.03
CA ASN A 93 -16.17 -3.87 -0.94
C ASN A 93 -14.89 -4.64 -1.32
N GLY A 94 -14.97 -5.97 -1.41
CA GLY A 94 -13.83 -6.84 -1.71
C GLY A 94 -12.83 -7.01 -0.56
N ILE A 95 -13.16 -6.54 0.64
CA ILE A 95 -12.35 -6.73 1.85
C ILE A 95 -13.10 -7.67 2.80
N TYR A 96 -12.45 -8.73 3.22
CA TYR A 96 -12.95 -9.64 4.26
C TYR A 96 -12.16 -9.51 5.55
N VAL A 97 -12.74 -9.98 6.65
CA VAL A 97 -12.11 -10.03 7.97
C VAL A 97 -12.15 -11.45 8.50
N ALA A 98 -10.99 -12.01 8.75
CA ALA A 98 -10.83 -13.34 9.37
C ALA A 98 -9.69 -13.29 10.40
N ASP A 99 -9.80 -14.03 11.50
CA ASP A 99 -8.82 -14.08 12.60
C ASP A 99 -8.37 -12.70 13.11
N GLY A 100 -9.24 -11.69 12.98
CA GLY A 100 -8.94 -10.31 13.34
C GLY A 100 -8.12 -9.52 12.33
N TYR A 101 -7.84 -10.08 11.14
CA TYR A 101 -7.13 -9.43 10.04
C TYR A 101 -8.09 -9.08 8.90
N ALA A 102 -8.00 -7.85 8.40
CA ALA A 102 -8.63 -7.46 7.15
C ALA A 102 -7.69 -7.77 5.98
N ALA A 103 -8.24 -8.37 4.92
CA ALA A 103 -7.51 -8.67 3.70
C ALA A 103 -8.40 -8.44 2.47
N LYS A 104 -7.78 -8.07 1.34
CA LYS A 104 -8.47 -7.92 0.06
C LYS A 104 -8.66 -9.29 -0.58
N LEU A 105 -9.86 -9.58 -1.07
CA LEU A 105 -10.09 -10.76 -1.90
C LEU A 105 -9.31 -10.62 -3.21
N ASP A 106 -8.41 -11.55 -3.44
CA ASP A 106 -7.62 -11.66 -4.68
C ASP A 106 -7.36 -13.15 -4.93
N ASP A 107 -8.15 -13.76 -5.79
CA ASP A 107 -8.17 -15.20 -6.03
C ASP A 107 -7.74 -15.60 -7.45
N THR A 108 -7.46 -14.62 -8.29
CA THR A 108 -7.17 -14.85 -9.70
C THR A 108 -5.79 -14.30 -10.07
N ILE A 109 -5.00 -15.11 -10.77
CA ILE A 109 -3.73 -14.65 -11.35
C ILE A 109 -4.03 -13.94 -12.67
N HIS A 110 -3.66 -12.67 -12.76
CA HIS A 110 -3.77 -11.86 -13.97
C HIS A 110 -2.46 -11.97 -14.77
N GLU A 111 -2.32 -13.00 -15.59
CA GLU A 111 -1.07 -13.27 -16.31
C GLU A 111 -0.62 -12.10 -17.22
N ASP A 112 -1.56 -11.39 -17.83
CA ASP A 112 -1.26 -10.17 -18.61
C ASP A 112 -0.61 -9.07 -17.74
N SER A 113 -0.99 -8.98 -16.48
CA SER A 113 -0.39 -8.05 -15.51
C SER A 113 1.04 -8.46 -15.16
N LEU A 114 1.28 -9.77 -14.97
CA LEU A 114 2.62 -10.29 -14.74
C LEU A 114 3.53 -10.07 -15.96
N ASP A 115 3.01 -10.26 -17.17
CA ASP A 115 3.73 -9.97 -18.41
C ASP A 115 4.11 -8.49 -18.50
N HIS A 116 3.15 -7.61 -18.23
CA HIS A 116 3.41 -6.17 -18.20
C HIS A 116 4.52 -5.79 -17.20
N ALA A 117 4.46 -6.29 -15.95
CA ALA A 117 5.50 -6.02 -14.97
C ALA A 117 6.88 -6.55 -15.42
N ALA A 118 6.93 -7.79 -15.91
CA ALA A 118 8.16 -8.42 -16.38
C ALA A 118 8.77 -7.67 -17.58
N ASP A 119 7.95 -7.18 -18.51
CA ASP A 119 8.41 -6.36 -19.63
C ASP A 119 9.05 -5.05 -19.17
N ARG A 120 8.50 -4.41 -18.13
CA ARG A 120 9.09 -3.19 -17.55
C ARG A 120 10.42 -3.47 -16.86
N PHE A 121 10.50 -4.58 -16.12
CA PHE A 121 11.75 -5.01 -15.48
C PHE A 121 12.79 -5.38 -16.54
N ARG A 122 12.40 -6.09 -17.59
CA ARG A 122 13.28 -6.42 -18.72
C ARG A 122 13.77 -5.19 -19.46
N TYR A 123 12.92 -4.18 -19.66
CA TYR A 123 13.35 -2.90 -20.22
C TYR A 123 14.45 -2.24 -19.38
N VAL A 124 14.29 -2.22 -18.06
CA VAL A 124 15.34 -1.69 -17.15
C VAL A 124 16.61 -2.50 -17.27
N TYR A 125 16.50 -3.83 -17.22
CA TYR A 125 17.64 -4.73 -17.34
C TYR A 125 18.41 -4.53 -18.66
N GLU A 126 17.73 -4.61 -19.79
CA GLU A 126 18.35 -4.50 -21.13
C GLU A 126 18.95 -3.11 -21.38
N THR A 127 18.34 -2.06 -20.80
CA THR A 127 18.78 -0.68 -21.04
C THR A 127 19.94 -0.27 -20.14
N TYR A 128 19.96 -0.72 -18.88
CA TYR A 128 20.86 -0.15 -17.89
C TYR A 128 21.75 -1.15 -17.16
N LEU A 129 21.40 -2.44 -17.12
CA LEU A 129 22.07 -3.41 -16.24
C LEU A 129 22.82 -4.50 -17.01
N LYS A 130 22.34 -4.89 -18.17
CA LYS A 130 22.98 -5.88 -19.01
C LYS A 130 24.40 -5.44 -19.32
N ASP A 131 25.35 -6.34 -19.25
CA ASP A 131 26.77 -6.10 -19.51
C ASP A 131 27.52 -5.22 -18.48
N THR A 132 26.88 -4.82 -17.37
CA THR A 132 27.55 -4.05 -16.29
C THR A 132 28.25 -4.94 -15.25
N GLY A 133 27.91 -6.23 -15.22
CA GLY A 133 28.43 -7.18 -14.23
C GLY A 133 27.80 -7.07 -12.84
N VAL A 134 26.67 -6.35 -12.72
CA VAL A 134 25.90 -6.27 -11.46
C VAL A 134 25.19 -7.59 -11.16
N ASN A 135 25.01 -7.90 -9.89
CA ASN A 135 24.12 -8.98 -9.48
C ASN A 135 22.68 -8.49 -9.52
N VAL A 136 21.79 -9.22 -10.18
CA VAL A 136 20.37 -8.85 -10.28
C VAL A 136 19.50 -9.86 -9.57
N TYR A 137 18.64 -9.38 -8.70
CA TYR A 137 17.77 -10.19 -7.86
C TYR A 137 16.30 -9.82 -8.06
N LEU A 138 15.42 -10.80 -7.88
CA LEU A 138 13.98 -10.62 -7.80
C LEU A 138 13.48 -11.20 -6.48
N SER A 139 12.62 -10.47 -5.79
CA SER A 139 11.87 -11.02 -4.67
C SER A 139 10.42 -10.56 -4.72
N VAL A 140 9.49 -11.48 -4.55
CA VAL A 140 8.06 -11.22 -4.50
C VAL A 140 7.57 -11.34 -3.06
N ILE A 141 6.97 -10.27 -2.56
CA ILE A 141 6.42 -10.23 -1.21
C ILE A 141 4.99 -10.81 -1.27
N PRO A 142 4.69 -11.94 -0.59
CA PRO A 142 3.33 -12.42 -0.48
C PRO A 142 2.47 -11.41 0.27
N ASP A 143 1.18 -11.33 -0.05
CA ASP A 143 0.23 -10.58 0.76
C ASP A 143 -0.39 -11.48 1.86
N LYS A 144 -1.26 -10.89 2.69
CA LYS A 144 -1.89 -11.61 3.81
C LYS A 144 -2.70 -12.83 3.39
N ASN A 145 -3.26 -12.85 2.18
CA ASN A 145 -4.07 -13.98 1.72
C ASN A 145 -3.28 -15.28 1.65
N TYR A 146 -1.97 -15.20 1.37
CA TYR A 146 -1.07 -16.35 1.39
C TYR A 146 -1.16 -17.13 2.71
N PHE A 147 -1.33 -16.42 3.84
CA PHE A 147 -1.36 -17.01 5.18
C PHE A 147 -2.79 -17.15 5.76
N LEU A 148 -3.77 -16.41 5.22
CA LEU A 148 -5.07 -16.22 5.88
C LEU A 148 -6.24 -16.87 5.13
N ALA A 149 -6.25 -16.77 3.78
CA ALA A 149 -7.45 -17.01 3.02
C ALA A 149 -7.89 -18.48 3.05
N ALA A 150 -6.97 -19.40 2.71
CA ALA A 150 -7.29 -20.83 2.59
C ALA A 150 -7.76 -21.44 3.92
N GLU A 151 -7.09 -21.09 5.04
CA GLU A 151 -7.42 -21.62 6.38
C GLU A 151 -8.81 -21.14 6.84
N ASN A 152 -9.29 -20.01 6.32
CA ASN A 152 -10.58 -19.42 6.65
C ASN A 152 -11.66 -19.66 5.59
N GLY A 153 -11.39 -20.51 4.59
CA GLY A 153 -12.36 -20.89 3.55
C GLY A 153 -12.70 -19.75 2.58
N TYR A 154 -11.78 -18.82 2.39
CA TYR A 154 -11.87 -17.80 1.34
C TYR A 154 -11.18 -18.24 0.07
N PRO A 155 -11.64 -17.79 -1.10
CA PRO A 155 -10.91 -17.99 -2.34
C PRO A 155 -9.51 -17.36 -2.26
N VAL A 156 -8.54 -18.06 -2.84
CA VAL A 156 -7.13 -17.64 -2.83
C VAL A 156 -6.48 -18.01 -4.15
N MET A 157 -5.64 -17.13 -4.70
CA MET A 157 -4.88 -17.47 -5.88
C MET A 157 -3.82 -18.54 -5.58
N ASP A 158 -3.41 -19.25 -6.61
CA ASP A 158 -2.30 -20.21 -6.54
C ASP A 158 -0.96 -19.45 -6.48
N TYR A 159 -0.50 -19.14 -5.26
CA TYR A 159 0.76 -18.41 -5.05
C TYR A 159 1.98 -19.17 -5.55
N GLU A 160 1.99 -20.52 -5.48
CA GLU A 160 3.10 -21.30 -6.02
C GLU A 160 3.22 -21.12 -7.54
N LYS A 161 2.09 -21.18 -8.24
CA LYS A 161 2.03 -20.86 -9.67
C LYS A 161 2.44 -19.41 -9.92
N PHE A 162 1.96 -18.46 -9.11
CA PHE A 162 2.29 -17.03 -9.24
C PHE A 162 3.80 -16.79 -9.16
N PHE A 163 4.45 -17.32 -8.12
CA PHE A 163 5.90 -17.17 -7.95
C PHE A 163 6.67 -17.88 -9.05
N ALA A 164 6.23 -19.06 -9.49
CA ALA A 164 6.84 -19.78 -10.60
C ALA A 164 6.77 -18.99 -11.91
N LEU A 165 5.63 -18.37 -12.20
CA LEU A 165 5.46 -17.50 -13.37
C LEU A 165 6.40 -16.29 -13.30
N MET A 166 6.50 -15.61 -12.17
CA MET A 166 7.41 -14.47 -12.02
C MET A 166 8.87 -14.86 -12.19
N ARG A 167 9.30 -16.00 -11.61
CA ARG A 167 10.67 -16.53 -11.83
C ARG A 167 10.94 -16.81 -13.31
N GLN A 168 9.97 -17.36 -14.02
CA GLN A 168 10.10 -17.66 -15.46
C GLN A 168 10.15 -16.39 -16.30
N LYS A 169 9.30 -15.38 -15.99
CA LYS A 169 9.19 -14.16 -16.77
C LYS A 169 10.38 -13.21 -16.54
N VAL A 170 11.00 -13.25 -15.36
CA VAL A 170 12.15 -12.43 -14.96
C VAL A 170 13.40 -13.31 -14.83
N ASP A 171 13.70 -14.07 -15.86
CA ASP A 171 14.75 -15.10 -15.95
C ASP A 171 16.20 -14.57 -15.87
N PHE A 172 16.36 -13.24 -15.96
CA PHE A 172 17.64 -12.55 -15.85
C PHE A 172 18.01 -12.19 -14.40
N ALA A 173 17.19 -12.52 -13.42
CA ALA A 173 17.39 -12.21 -12.02
C ALA A 173 17.39 -13.48 -11.15
N ASP A 174 18.27 -13.55 -10.17
CA ASP A 174 18.25 -14.60 -9.17
C ASP A 174 17.09 -14.38 -8.19
N TYR A 175 16.22 -15.38 -8.04
CA TYR A 175 15.04 -15.26 -7.19
C TYR A 175 15.38 -15.51 -5.72
N ILE A 176 14.97 -14.57 -4.84
CA ILE A 176 15.10 -14.71 -3.39
C ILE A 176 13.70 -14.94 -2.81
N ASP A 177 13.50 -16.12 -2.22
CA ASP A 177 12.24 -16.50 -1.58
C ASP A 177 12.20 -15.98 -0.15
N LEU A 178 11.17 -15.16 0.15
CA LEU A 178 10.93 -14.59 1.48
C LEU A 178 9.80 -15.29 2.25
N THR A 179 9.06 -16.22 1.63
CA THR A 179 7.87 -16.84 2.24
C THR A 179 8.17 -17.50 3.57
N GLY A 180 9.34 -18.17 3.69
CA GLY A 180 9.77 -18.84 4.92
C GLY A 180 10.18 -17.90 6.07
N THR A 181 10.29 -16.59 5.82
CA THR A 181 10.64 -15.58 6.84
C THR A 181 9.45 -14.82 7.37
N LEU A 182 8.28 -15.04 6.80
CA LEU A 182 7.04 -14.30 7.06
C LEU A 182 5.96 -15.21 7.64
N SER A 183 5.01 -14.62 8.30
CA SER A 183 3.80 -15.26 8.81
C SER A 183 2.66 -14.23 8.82
N LEU A 184 1.42 -14.65 9.12
CA LEU A 184 0.30 -13.72 9.25
C LEU A 184 0.59 -12.61 10.26
N SER A 185 1.27 -12.92 11.37
CA SER A 185 1.64 -11.93 12.40
C SER A 185 2.67 -10.90 11.93
N SER A 186 3.32 -11.14 10.79
CA SER A 186 4.22 -10.17 10.16
C SER A 186 3.48 -9.01 9.51
N TYR A 187 2.16 -9.05 9.43
CA TYR A 187 1.33 -8.01 8.79
C TYR A 187 0.48 -7.24 9.81
N TYR A 188 0.14 -5.99 9.49
CA TYR A 188 -0.86 -5.24 10.22
C TYR A 188 -2.24 -5.89 10.04
N ARG A 189 -3.08 -5.82 11.08
CA ARG A 189 -4.45 -6.34 11.04
C ARG A 189 -5.33 -5.53 10.11
N THR A 190 -5.21 -4.22 10.16
CA THR A 190 -6.08 -3.26 9.50
C THR A 190 -5.53 -2.68 8.20
N ASP A 191 -4.23 -2.92 7.90
CA ASP A 191 -3.53 -2.40 6.73
C ASP A 191 -3.04 -3.52 5.79
N LEU A 192 -2.67 -3.15 4.56
CA LEU A 192 -2.09 -4.10 3.60
C LEU A 192 -0.64 -4.46 3.92
N HIS A 193 0.10 -3.54 4.54
CA HIS A 193 1.54 -3.68 4.72
C HIS A 193 1.93 -4.64 5.86
N TRP A 194 3.17 -5.04 5.83
CA TRP A 194 3.85 -5.73 6.91
C TRP A 194 4.32 -4.78 8.01
N ARG A 195 4.65 -5.33 9.17
CA ARG A 195 5.09 -4.65 10.39
C ARG A 195 6.60 -4.67 10.44
N GLN A 196 7.26 -3.50 10.47
CA GLN A 196 8.72 -3.43 10.42
C GLN A 196 9.39 -4.21 11.55
N GLU A 197 8.84 -4.18 12.75
CA GLU A 197 9.38 -4.88 13.92
C GLU A 197 9.42 -6.41 13.77
N MET A 198 8.72 -6.95 12.76
CA MET A 198 8.74 -8.38 12.44
C MET A 198 9.70 -8.71 11.29
N LEU A 199 10.37 -7.72 10.67
CA LEU A 199 11.12 -7.92 9.41
C LEU A 199 12.62 -8.17 9.58
N ALA A 200 13.16 -8.20 10.80
CA ALA A 200 14.58 -8.50 11.02
C ALA A 200 15.01 -9.83 10.37
N PRO A 201 14.24 -10.95 10.48
CA PRO A 201 14.58 -12.19 9.78
C PRO A 201 14.53 -12.06 8.26
N THR A 202 13.59 -11.29 7.72
CA THR A 202 13.42 -11.04 6.28
C THR A 202 14.58 -10.20 5.73
N ALA A 203 14.98 -9.14 6.44
CA ALA A 203 16.15 -8.35 6.11
C ALA A 203 17.43 -9.19 6.08
N LYS A 204 17.60 -10.06 7.09
CA LYS A 204 18.73 -10.97 7.14
C LYS A 204 18.75 -11.95 5.98
N ALA A 205 17.62 -12.57 5.65
CA ALA A 205 17.52 -13.51 4.53
C ALA A 205 17.85 -12.86 3.19
N LEU A 206 17.37 -11.65 2.95
CA LEU A 206 17.73 -10.85 1.76
C LEU A 206 19.23 -10.57 1.72
N ALA A 207 19.79 -10.08 2.81
CA ALA A 207 21.20 -9.74 2.89
C ALA A 207 22.08 -10.99 2.66
N ASP A 208 21.79 -12.10 3.35
CA ASP A 208 22.52 -13.37 3.21
C ASP A 208 22.49 -13.87 1.75
N ALA A 209 21.32 -13.81 1.08
CA ALA A 209 21.17 -14.21 -0.32
C ALA A 209 21.96 -13.30 -1.27
N MET A 210 22.08 -12.01 -0.96
CA MET A 210 22.90 -11.06 -1.70
C MET A 210 24.38 -11.07 -1.27
N GLY A 211 24.79 -11.99 -0.37
CA GLY A 211 26.18 -12.10 0.09
C GLY A 211 26.61 -10.95 1.01
N VAL A 212 25.69 -10.38 1.76
CA VAL A 212 25.91 -9.30 2.72
C VAL A 212 25.61 -9.78 4.13
N SER A 213 26.46 -9.44 5.09
CA SER A 213 26.25 -9.80 6.50
C SER A 213 25.61 -8.65 7.26
N LEU A 214 24.57 -8.96 8.05
CA LEU A 214 23.94 -8.04 8.99
C LEU A 214 24.05 -8.58 10.41
N THR A 215 24.30 -7.71 11.39
CA THR A 215 24.32 -8.11 12.82
C THR A 215 22.92 -8.31 13.38
N VAL A 216 21.91 -7.68 12.74
CA VAL A 216 20.47 -7.79 13.11
C VAL A 216 20.23 -7.42 14.58
N ASP A 217 20.96 -6.43 15.08
CA ASP A 217 20.78 -5.87 16.43
C ASP A 217 19.99 -4.57 16.34
N PHE A 218 18.68 -4.67 16.65
CA PHE A 218 17.76 -3.56 16.56
C PHE A 218 17.03 -3.34 17.88
N THR A 219 16.75 -2.08 18.17
CA THR A 219 15.83 -1.64 19.25
C THR A 219 14.48 -1.33 18.64
N GLU A 220 13.42 -1.95 19.17
CA GLU A 220 12.04 -1.62 18.80
C GLU A 220 11.60 -0.34 19.52
N VAL A 221 11.01 0.60 18.77
CA VAL A 221 10.36 1.80 19.28
C VAL A 221 8.90 1.77 18.85
N THR A 222 8.00 1.72 19.83
CA THR A 222 6.55 1.76 19.59
C THR A 222 6.04 3.18 19.71
N LEU A 223 5.13 3.58 18.81
CA LEU A 223 4.42 4.84 18.87
C LEU A 223 3.10 4.70 19.60
N ASP A 224 2.71 5.74 20.33
CA ASP A 224 1.44 5.75 21.10
C ASP A 224 0.22 6.01 20.20
N THR A 225 0.41 6.57 18.99
CA THR A 225 -0.65 6.86 18.03
C THR A 225 -1.28 5.57 17.51
N PRO A 226 -2.61 5.40 17.60
CA PRO A 226 -3.29 4.23 17.04
C PRO A 226 -3.24 4.23 15.51
N PHE A 227 -2.91 3.08 14.92
CA PHE A 227 -2.82 2.92 13.49
C PHE A 227 -4.06 2.22 12.92
N TYR A 228 -4.88 2.96 12.18
CA TYR A 228 -6.00 2.42 11.44
C TYR A 228 -5.64 2.31 9.96
N GLY A 229 -5.41 1.09 9.50
CA GLY A 229 -4.99 0.83 8.12
C GLY A 229 -6.08 1.00 7.08
N VAL A 230 -5.66 1.03 5.80
CA VAL A 230 -6.52 1.29 4.65
C VAL A 230 -7.64 0.24 4.48
N TYR A 231 -7.40 -1.02 4.83
CA TYR A 231 -8.41 -2.06 4.69
C TYR A 231 -9.58 -1.90 5.67
N ARG A 232 -9.32 -1.39 6.89
CA ARG A 232 -10.40 -1.01 7.80
C ARG A 232 -11.28 0.08 7.18
N GLY A 233 -10.67 1.10 6.61
CA GLY A 233 -11.41 2.18 5.96
C GLY A 233 -12.20 1.71 4.74
N GLN A 234 -11.62 0.88 3.89
CA GLN A 234 -12.28 0.35 2.69
C GLN A 234 -13.43 -0.60 3.04
N SER A 235 -13.24 -1.49 4.01
CA SER A 235 -14.29 -2.40 4.46
C SER A 235 -15.39 -1.69 5.25
N ALA A 236 -15.08 -0.58 5.88
CA ALA A 236 -15.92 0.12 6.87
C ALA A 236 -16.37 -0.76 8.05
N LEU A 237 -15.73 -1.92 8.26
CA LEU A 237 -15.98 -2.77 9.42
C LEU A 237 -15.25 -2.23 10.64
N PRO A 238 -15.87 -2.24 11.81
CA PRO A 238 -15.20 -1.85 13.04
C PRO A 238 -14.10 -2.85 13.37
N MET A 239 -12.88 -2.35 13.55
CA MET A 239 -11.70 -3.12 13.95
C MET A 239 -10.88 -2.31 14.95
N GLU A 240 -10.25 -3.00 15.89
CA GLU A 240 -9.27 -2.39 16.78
C GLU A 240 -8.05 -1.90 16.00
N PRO A 241 -7.45 -0.77 16.42
CA PRO A 241 -6.26 -0.26 15.75
C PRO A 241 -5.06 -1.20 15.90
N ASP A 242 -4.18 -1.13 14.95
CA ASP A 242 -2.83 -1.68 15.08
C ASP A 242 -1.95 -0.75 15.93
N ARG A 243 -0.81 -1.26 16.34
CA ARG A 243 0.30 -0.48 16.90
C ARG A 243 1.33 -0.26 15.80
N LEU A 244 1.77 0.97 15.65
CA LEU A 244 2.87 1.30 14.77
C LEU A 244 4.18 1.28 15.54
N ALA A 245 5.15 0.49 15.09
CA ALA A 245 6.47 0.41 15.68
C ALA A 245 7.54 0.45 14.58
N TYR A 246 8.74 0.88 14.92
CA TYR A 246 9.89 0.85 14.03
C TYR A 246 11.13 0.30 14.75
N LEU A 247 12.04 -0.25 13.95
CA LEU A 247 13.33 -0.77 14.42
C LEU A 247 14.43 0.26 14.18
N THR A 248 15.28 0.47 15.16
CA THR A 248 16.40 1.39 15.04
C THR A 248 17.65 0.85 15.69
N ASN A 249 18.80 1.38 15.31
CA ASN A 249 20.10 1.21 15.93
C ASN A 249 20.99 2.42 15.58
N ASP A 250 22.23 2.44 16.06
CA ASP A 250 23.17 3.53 15.81
C ASP A 250 23.45 3.75 14.31
N ILE A 251 23.43 2.67 13.51
CA ILE A 251 23.67 2.74 12.06
C ILE A 251 22.48 3.44 11.39
N ILE A 252 21.25 2.95 11.60
CA ILE A 252 20.04 3.56 11.05
C ILE A 252 19.91 5.02 11.49
N GLY A 253 20.19 5.28 12.78
CA GLY A 253 20.15 6.63 13.36
C GLY A 253 21.17 7.61 12.74
N SER A 254 22.27 7.10 12.17
CA SER A 254 23.28 7.90 11.47
C SER A 254 23.00 8.09 9.98
N CYS A 255 22.11 7.30 9.38
CA CYS A 255 21.75 7.37 7.98
C CYS A 255 20.98 8.64 7.65
N ARG A 256 21.13 9.12 6.41
CA ARG A 256 20.38 10.23 5.84
C ARG A 256 19.69 9.76 4.56
N VAL A 257 18.54 10.34 4.28
CA VAL A 257 17.77 10.02 3.08
C VAL A 257 17.72 11.24 2.17
N TYR A 258 18.35 11.16 1.01
CA TYR A 258 18.22 12.20 0.00
C TYR A 258 16.97 11.99 -0.82
N ASP A 259 16.08 12.98 -0.83
CA ASP A 259 14.86 12.99 -1.63
C ASP A 259 15.10 13.78 -2.93
N TYR A 260 15.05 13.09 -4.06
CA TYR A 260 15.27 13.69 -5.37
C TYR A 260 14.14 14.63 -5.82
N GLU A 261 12.94 14.48 -5.25
CA GLU A 261 11.80 15.34 -5.59
C GLU A 261 11.93 16.71 -4.93
N SER A 262 12.31 16.75 -3.68
CA SER A 262 12.48 18.01 -2.93
C SER A 262 13.90 18.56 -3.02
N GLY A 263 14.89 17.76 -3.41
CA GLY A 263 16.31 18.11 -3.38
C GLY A 263 16.88 18.28 -1.97
N ALA A 264 16.24 17.69 -0.96
CA ALA A 264 16.58 17.85 0.45
C ALA A 264 16.89 16.51 1.13
N TYR A 265 17.59 16.59 2.27
CA TYR A 265 17.79 15.45 3.15
C TYR A 265 16.63 15.31 4.15
N LEU A 266 16.16 14.10 4.31
CA LEU A 266 15.12 13.68 5.25
C LEU A 266 15.68 12.67 6.25
N PRO A 267 15.08 12.50 7.43
CA PRO A 267 15.38 11.39 8.33
C PRO A 267 14.89 10.07 7.73
N VAL A 268 15.41 8.94 8.21
CA VAL A 268 14.93 7.61 7.83
C VAL A 268 13.46 7.42 8.28
N TYR A 269 13.12 7.92 9.46
CA TYR A 269 11.76 7.91 10.02
C TYR A 269 11.26 9.32 10.24
N THR A 270 10.21 9.72 9.55
CA THR A 270 9.55 11.03 9.69
C THR A 270 8.40 10.90 10.66
N LEU A 271 8.70 10.96 11.96
CA LEU A 271 7.76 10.62 13.04
C LEU A 271 6.52 11.53 13.08
N GLU A 272 6.63 12.77 12.60
CA GLU A 272 5.51 13.72 12.51
C GLU A 272 4.37 13.20 11.61
N LYS A 273 4.67 12.27 10.72
CA LYS A 273 3.65 11.64 9.86
C LYS A 273 2.80 10.58 10.59
N ALA A 274 3.20 10.16 11.77
CA ALA A 274 2.40 9.23 12.57
C ALA A 274 1.01 9.76 12.93
N ASP A 275 0.86 11.08 13.03
CA ASP A 275 -0.41 11.76 13.28
C ASP A 275 -1.14 12.18 11.99
N GLY A 276 -0.61 11.80 10.82
CA GLY A 276 -1.19 12.09 9.52
C GLY A 276 -2.29 11.10 9.11
N SER A 277 -2.84 11.31 7.91
CA SER A 277 -3.87 10.44 7.32
C SER A 277 -3.36 9.03 7.03
N ASP A 278 -2.06 8.86 6.75
CA ASP A 278 -1.40 7.57 6.61
C ASP A 278 -0.17 7.46 7.52
N PRO A 279 -0.32 6.93 8.74
CA PRO A 279 0.79 6.76 9.67
C PRO A 279 1.93 5.88 9.17
N TYR A 280 1.68 4.97 8.20
CA TYR A 280 2.75 4.17 7.59
C TYR A 280 3.78 5.03 6.84
N GLU A 281 3.44 6.26 6.47
CA GLU A 281 4.37 7.21 5.84
C GLU A 281 5.51 7.68 6.76
N ILE A 282 5.58 7.25 8.02
CA ILE A 282 6.79 7.46 8.85
C ILE A 282 8.02 6.83 8.18
N PHE A 283 7.85 5.73 7.45
CA PHE A 283 8.90 5.05 6.74
C PHE A 283 9.28 5.81 5.47
N LEU A 284 10.49 6.36 5.44
CA LEU A 284 11.08 7.09 4.31
C LEU A 284 10.18 8.22 3.75
N SER A 285 9.38 8.84 4.62
CA SER A 285 8.46 9.95 4.29
C SER A 285 7.35 9.60 3.30
N GLY A 286 6.97 8.30 3.18
CA GLY A 286 5.85 7.84 2.37
C GLY A 286 6.18 7.65 0.87
N PRO A 287 5.18 7.85 -0.03
CA PRO A 287 5.37 7.60 -1.45
C PRO A 287 6.31 8.63 -2.08
N LYS A 288 7.45 8.14 -2.59
CA LYS A 288 8.48 8.90 -3.26
C LYS A 288 8.96 8.14 -4.50
N SER A 289 9.21 8.87 -5.58
CA SER A 289 9.64 8.27 -6.85
C SER A 289 11.10 7.81 -6.80
N LEU A 290 11.97 8.58 -6.14
CA LEU A 290 13.40 8.26 -6.05
C LEU A 290 13.99 8.80 -4.75
N LEU A 291 14.56 7.88 -3.97
CA LEU A 291 15.26 8.18 -2.72
C LEU A 291 16.65 7.55 -2.73
N ARG A 292 17.53 8.08 -1.90
CA ARG A 292 18.84 7.49 -1.62
C ARG A 292 19.13 7.52 -0.12
N ILE A 293 19.24 6.33 0.50
CA ILE A 293 19.71 6.19 1.88
C ILE A 293 21.24 6.16 1.83
N GLU A 294 21.89 7.04 2.58
CA GLU A 294 23.34 7.14 2.73
C GLU A 294 23.73 6.68 4.13
N ASN A 295 24.62 5.68 4.22
CA ASN A 295 25.22 5.25 5.48
C ASN A 295 26.65 5.77 5.60
N PRO A 296 26.89 6.82 6.38
CA PRO A 296 28.23 7.42 6.54
C PRO A 296 29.22 6.52 7.29
N ASN A 297 28.71 5.49 7.97
CA ASN A 297 29.50 4.55 8.78
C ASN A 297 29.68 3.18 8.12
N ALA A 298 29.38 3.06 6.83
CA ALA A 298 29.52 1.79 6.10
C ALA A 298 30.97 1.29 6.11
N GLN A 299 31.14 -0.02 6.35
CA GLN A 299 32.46 -0.65 6.35
C GLN A 299 32.98 -0.97 4.94
N ALA A 300 32.11 -0.99 3.94
CA ALA A 300 32.42 -1.26 2.55
C ALA A 300 31.69 -0.27 1.63
N GLU A 301 32.30 0.06 0.49
CA GLU A 301 31.66 0.90 -0.55
C GLU A 301 30.71 0.09 -1.44
N ARG A 302 29.91 -0.80 -0.83
CA ARG A 302 28.91 -1.57 -1.57
C ARG A 302 27.62 -0.80 -1.67
N LYS A 303 27.01 -0.79 -2.87
CA LYS A 303 25.78 -0.06 -3.16
C LYS A 303 24.69 -1.02 -3.61
N LEU A 304 23.45 -0.71 -3.24
CA LEU A 304 22.25 -1.42 -3.64
C LEU A 304 21.30 -0.47 -4.39
N LEU A 305 20.79 -0.92 -5.53
CA LEU A 305 19.69 -0.27 -6.23
C LEU A 305 18.44 -1.15 -6.10
N VAL A 306 17.33 -0.58 -5.63
CA VAL A 306 16.07 -1.31 -5.45
C VAL A 306 14.96 -0.67 -6.27
N PHE A 307 14.38 -1.45 -7.18
CA PHE A 307 13.11 -1.15 -7.80
C PHE A 307 11.99 -1.70 -6.91
N ARG A 308 11.04 -0.85 -6.52
CA ARG A 308 10.21 -1.18 -5.36
C ARG A 308 8.78 -0.68 -5.44
N ASP A 309 7.93 -1.22 -4.56
CA ASP A 309 6.67 -0.62 -4.13
C ASP A 309 6.75 -0.11 -2.67
N SER A 310 5.60 0.21 -2.06
CA SER A 310 5.54 0.79 -0.71
C SER A 310 6.03 -0.14 0.41
N PHE A 311 5.95 -1.47 0.23
CA PHE A 311 6.42 -2.42 1.23
C PHE A 311 7.91 -2.26 1.55
N ALA A 312 8.71 -1.96 0.54
CA ALA A 312 10.15 -1.78 0.71
C ALA A 312 10.52 -0.60 1.62
N ALA A 313 9.63 0.39 1.79
CA ALA A 313 9.93 1.58 2.60
C ALA A 313 10.27 1.24 4.06
N SER A 314 9.61 0.24 4.65
CA SER A 314 9.91 -0.21 6.00
C SER A 314 11.05 -1.23 6.08
N LEU A 315 11.30 -2.01 5.01
CA LEU A 315 12.33 -3.04 5.01
C LEU A 315 13.73 -2.49 4.74
N LEU A 316 13.89 -1.60 3.76
CA LEU A 316 15.21 -1.20 3.27
C LEU A 316 16.10 -0.46 4.30
N PRO A 317 15.56 0.32 5.26
CA PRO A 317 16.38 0.82 6.36
C PRO A 317 17.11 -0.26 7.15
N LEU A 318 16.54 -1.46 7.27
CA LEU A 318 17.15 -2.58 8.01
C LEU A 318 18.35 -3.19 7.27
N LEU A 319 18.51 -2.90 5.97
CA LEU A 319 19.66 -3.32 5.17
C LEU A 319 20.82 -2.30 5.20
N ALA A 320 20.63 -1.14 5.83
CA ALA A 320 21.59 -0.03 5.77
C ALA A 320 22.98 -0.39 6.31
N GLU A 321 23.09 -1.36 7.23
CA GLU A 321 24.38 -1.83 7.75
C GLU A 321 25.27 -2.43 6.64
N GLY A 322 24.66 -3.12 5.68
CA GLY A 322 25.36 -3.83 4.63
C GLY A 322 25.81 -3.00 3.44
N TYR A 323 25.36 -1.72 3.36
CA TYR A 323 25.58 -0.89 2.19
C TYR A 323 25.97 0.54 2.57
N SER A 324 26.87 1.15 1.78
CA SER A 324 27.18 2.59 1.88
C SER A 324 26.07 3.45 1.32
N GLU A 325 25.33 2.91 0.35
CA GLU A 325 24.25 3.59 -0.33
C GLU A 325 23.16 2.59 -0.75
N ILE A 326 21.89 2.94 -0.49
CA ILE A 326 20.74 2.21 -1.03
C ILE A 326 19.89 3.20 -1.81
N THR A 327 19.83 3.04 -3.13
CA THR A 327 18.96 3.84 -4.00
C THR A 327 17.64 3.12 -4.20
N LEU A 328 16.51 3.80 -3.94
CA LEU A 328 15.16 3.28 -4.07
C LEU A 328 14.44 3.97 -5.23
N ALA A 329 14.08 3.23 -6.25
CA ALA A 329 13.37 3.74 -7.42
C ALA A 329 11.98 3.10 -7.52
N ASP A 330 10.94 3.93 -7.47
CA ASP A 330 9.56 3.50 -7.70
C ASP A 330 9.14 3.84 -9.13
N ILE A 331 9.21 2.83 -10.01
CA ILE A 331 8.90 3.01 -11.43
C ILE A 331 7.38 3.14 -11.72
N ARG A 332 6.55 3.15 -10.71
CA ARG A 332 5.15 3.58 -10.82
C ARG A 332 5.06 5.10 -10.94
N TYR A 333 5.97 5.83 -10.32
CA TYR A 333 6.04 7.29 -10.34
C TYR A 333 7.10 7.83 -11.30
N LEU A 334 8.27 7.17 -11.41
CA LEU A 334 9.36 7.56 -12.31
C LEU A 334 9.41 6.64 -13.53
N SER A 335 9.27 7.21 -14.74
CA SER A 335 9.38 6.43 -15.97
C SER A 335 10.76 5.77 -16.09
N PRO A 336 10.84 4.47 -16.44
CA PRO A 336 12.10 3.77 -16.67
C PRO A 336 13.03 4.48 -17.66
N SER A 337 12.50 5.12 -18.71
CA SER A 337 13.28 5.87 -19.70
C SER A 337 13.98 7.11 -19.13
N MET A 338 13.60 7.55 -17.93
CA MET A 338 14.19 8.71 -17.24
C MET A 338 15.27 8.33 -16.22
N LEU A 339 15.38 7.05 -15.85
CA LEU A 339 16.27 6.59 -14.77
C LEU A 339 17.73 7.02 -14.98
N GLY A 340 18.25 6.90 -16.19
CA GLY A 340 19.63 7.31 -16.52
C GLY A 340 19.96 8.79 -16.35
N LYS A 341 18.95 9.65 -16.05
CA LYS A 341 19.18 11.06 -15.70
C LYS A 341 19.50 11.26 -14.21
N PHE A 342 19.18 10.28 -13.39
CA PHE A 342 19.25 10.38 -11.94
C PHE A 342 20.10 9.30 -11.30
N ILE A 343 20.26 8.14 -11.95
CA ILE A 343 20.96 6.96 -11.44
C ILE A 343 22.12 6.66 -12.38
N ASP A 344 23.30 6.46 -11.83
CA ASP A 344 24.53 6.15 -12.58
C ASP A 344 24.75 4.62 -12.77
N PHE A 345 23.90 3.79 -12.22
CA PHE A 345 23.95 2.32 -12.32
C PHE A 345 25.30 1.69 -11.94
N THR A 346 25.97 2.25 -10.95
CA THR A 346 27.25 1.76 -10.42
C THR A 346 27.09 0.84 -9.20
N ALA A 347 25.85 0.49 -8.83
CA ALA A 347 25.56 -0.42 -7.73
C ALA A 347 26.10 -1.81 -8.04
N GLN A 348 26.54 -2.54 -7.02
CA GLN A 348 26.97 -3.95 -7.13
C GLN A 348 25.77 -4.89 -7.17
N ASP A 349 24.68 -4.51 -6.49
CA ASP A 349 23.47 -5.30 -6.40
C ASP A 349 22.25 -4.49 -6.88
N VAL A 350 21.39 -5.15 -7.61
CA VAL A 350 20.09 -4.61 -8.04
C VAL A 350 19.00 -5.58 -7.62
N LEU A 351 17.99 -5.07 -6.92
CA LEU A 351 16.87 -5.87 -6.43
C LEU A 351 15.54 -5.33 -6.97
N PHE A 352 14.76 -6.18 -7.63
CA PHE A 352 13.34 -5.93 -7.89
C PHE A 352 12.54 -6.52 -6.73
N LEU A 353 11.93 -5.65 -5.91
CA LEU A 353 11.20 -6.01 -4.69
C LEU A 353 9.78 -5.47 -4.75
N TYR A 354 8.84 -6.33 -5.05
CA TYR A 354 7.43 -5.97 -5.24
C TYR A 354 6.50 -6.93 -4.53
N SER A 355 5.37 -6.43 -4.04
CA SER A 355 4.30 -7.26 -3.51
C SER A 355 3.54 -7.99 -4.63
N ALA A 356 3.03 -9.17 -4.30
CA ALA A 356 2.19 -9.95 -5.21
C ALA A 356 0.98 -9.13 -5.69
N SER A 357 0.38 -8.33 -4.81
CA SER A 357 -0.78 -7.49 -5.15
C SER A 357 -0.44 -6.42 -6.21
N VAL A 358 0.75 -5.79 -6.16
CA VAL A 358 1.17 -4.81 -7.18
C VAL A 358 1.52 -5.51 -8.50
N LEU A 359 2.12 -6.68 -8.46
CA LEU A 359 2.43 -7.44 -9.67
C LEU A 359 1.17 -7.98 -10.34
N ASN A 360 0.17 -8.42 -9.55
CA ASN A 360 -1.11 -8.91 -10.05
C ASN A 360 -2.03 -7.80 -10.60
N ASP A 361 -1.75 -6.53 -10.26
CA ASP A 361 -2.37 -5.31 -10.83
C ASP A 361 -1.29 -4.27 -11.16
N SER A 362 -0.48 -4.58 -12.19
CA SER A 362 0.74 -3.85 -12.52
C SER A 362 0.52 -2.63 -13.43
N ALA A 363 -0.72 -2.26 -13.73
CA ALA A 363 -1.03 -1.16 -14.66
C ALA A 363 -0.38 0.19 -14.29
N THR A 364 0.00 0.38 -13.03
CA THR A 364 0.70 1.57 -12.56
C THR A 364 2.22 1.53 -12.82
N ILE A 365 2.82 0.38 -13.06
CA ILE A 365 4.24 0.23 -13.41
C ILE A 365 4.44 0.78 -14.84
N LYS A 366 5.32 1.79 -14.99
CA LYS A 366 5.51 2.55 -16.24
C LYS A 366 6.49 1.89 -17.20
#